data_51553a0b36c25217eb07cf75cad56bc7
#
_entry.id   51553a0b36c25217eb07cf75cad56bc7
#
_cell.length_a   1.000
_cell.length_b   1.000
_cell.length_c   1.000
_cell.angle_alpha   90.00
_cell.angle_beta   90.00
_cell.angle_gamma   90.00
#
_symmetry.space_group_name_H-M   'P 1'
#
loop_
_entity.id
_entity.type
_entity.pdbx_description
1 polymer ?
#
loop_
_entity_poly.entity_id
_entity_poly.type
_entity_poly.pdbx_seq_one_letter_code
_entity_poly.pdbx_strand_id
1 'polypeptide(L)'
;DPRGGHMHSLNYVLGEAAAFEALGGRIFEQSRVTNVDRSAKPVVHTAQGRVLAKKVLVCGNAYLGDAAPDLSGRILPVSSQIVGTEVLGKELLDELFPANAAVEDTRYIPDYYRRTADHRIIYGGGSVYGGIDPANIKAKIMPQLLLTFPQLRNVKIDFVWAGNFALTMTRYPQVGRVSDSVYYSQGDSGHGVTTTQMLGRRLAEAIDGQLTKFDVFARLPYIPFFGGKFLRVPYCILGSWYYGLRDKLGV
;
A
#
# COMPACT_ATOMS: atom_id res chain seq x y z
N ASP A 1 -5.89 0.61 -20.23
CA ASP A 1 -7.16 1.31 -20.07
C ASP A 1 -6.93 2.80 -20.35
N PRO A 2 -7.56 3.39 -21.41
CA PRO A 2 -7.38 4.82 -21.75
C PRO A 2 -8.00 5.78 -20.71
N ARG A 3 -8.79 5.27 -19.77
CA ARG A 3 -9.37 6.06 -18.66
C ARG A 3 -8.55 5.95 -17.37
N GLY A 4 -7.53 5.10 -17.36
CA GLY A 4 -6.56 4.97 -16.28
C GLY A 4 -5.47 6.04 -16.39
N GLY A 5 -4.62 6.12 -15.37
CA GLY A 5 -3.51 7.05 -15.35
C GLY A 5 -2.57 6.80 -14.19
N HIS A 6 -1.61 7.67 -14.04
CA HIS A 6 -0.70 7.67 -12.90
C HIS A 6 -0.48 9.09 -12.38
N MET A 7 -0.06 9.18 -11.15
CA MET A 7 0.15 10.46 -10.47
C MET A 7 1.42 10.43 -9.63
N HIS A 8 1.85 11.58 -9.16
CA HIS A 8 2.91 11.68 -8.15
C HIS A 8 2.30 11.45 -6.76
N SER A 9 2.38 10.22 -6.26
CA SER A 9 1.67 9.78 -5.05
C SER A 9 2.02 10.62 -3.81
N LEU A 10 3.29 11.01 -3.64
CA LEU A 10 3.71 11.85 -2.51
C LEU A 10 3.07 13.24 -2.58
N ASN A 11 3.10 13.90 -3.74
CA ASN A 11 2.48 15.22 -3.89
C ASN A 11 0.97 15.16 -3.66
N TYR A 12 0.34 14.06 -4.07
CA TYR A 12 -1.08 13.84 -3.84
C TYR A 12 -1.40 13.78 -2.33
N VAL A 13 -0.68 12.95 -1.57
CA VAL A 13 -0.87 12.81 -0.11
C VAL A 13 -0.54 14.12 0.63
N LEU A 14 0.51 14.82 0.23
CA LEU A 14 0.85 16.14 0.81
C LEU A 14 -0.26 17.18 0.53
N GLY A 15 -0.85 17.14 -0.66
CA GLY A 15 -2.01 17.99 -1.00
C GLY A 15 -3.23 17.68 -0.15
N GLU A 16 -3.52 16.40 0.10
CA GLU A 16 -4.60 15.98 1.00
C GLU A 16 -4.35 16.42 2.44
N ALA A 17 -3.12 16.26 2.94
CA ALA A 17 -2.74 16.71 4.28
C ALA A 17 -2.93 18.21 4.44
N ALA A 18 -2.46 19.02 3.47
CA ALA A 18 -2.64 20.47 3.49
C ALA A 18 -4.13 20.87 3.44
N ALA A 19 -4.94 20.18 2.63
CA ALA A 19 -6.38 20.42 2.57
C ALA A 19 -7.08 20.08 3.89
N PHE A 20 -6.68 18.98 4.54
CA PHE A 20 -7.18 18.57 5.84
C PHE A 20 -6.89 19.62 6.92
N GLU A 21 -5.66 20.15 6.97
CA GLU A 21 -5.27 21.19 7.91
C GLU A 21 -6.00 22.50 7.63
N ALA A 22 -6.18 22.88 6.37
CA ALA A 22 -6.95 24.06 5.97
C ALA A 22 -8.43 24.00 6.42
N LEU A 23 -8.98 22.79 6.56
CA LEU A 23 -10.32 22.55 7.10
C LEU A 23 -10.34 22.49 8.65
N GLY A 24 -9.23 22.80 9.33
CA GLY A 24 -9.11 22.80 10.79
C GLY A 24 -8.73 21.45 11.39
N GLY A 25 -8.37 20.46 10.56
CA GLY A 25 -7.79 19.21 11.01
C GLY A 25 -6.42 19.42 11.65
N ARG A 26 -5.99 18.48 12.47
CA ARG A 26 -4.65 18.50 13.10
C ARG A 26 -3.93 17.20 12.83
N ILE A 27 -2.68 17.30 12.37
CA ILE A 27 -1.78 16.17 12.11
C ILE A 27 -0.72 16.15 13.21
N PHE A 28 -0.52 14.99 13.83
CA PHE A 28 0.47 14.78 14.88
C PHE A 28 1.47 13.73 14.39
N GLU A 29 2.54 14.20 13.76
CA GLU A 29 3.67 13.35 13.40
C GLU A 29 4.44 12.88 14.65
N GLN A 30 5.29 11.86 14.49
CA GLN A 30 6.10 11.28 15.58
C GLN A 30 5.27 10.80 16.80
N SER A 31 3.95 10.59 16.58
CA SER A 31 2.99 10.26 17.62
C SER A 31 2.44 8.85 17.42
N ARG A 32 3.33 7.86 17.50
CA ARG A 32 2.98 6.44 17.30
C ARG A 32 1.90 6.00 18.28
N VAL A 33 0.79 5.51 17.75
CA VAL A 33 -0.30 4.90 18.53
C VAL A 33 0.17 3.56 19.09
N THR A 34 0.02 3.37 20.39
CA THR A 34 0.39 2.13 21.09
C THR A 34 -0.81 1.25 21.42
N ASN A 35 -1.99 1.87 21.59
CA ASN A 35 -3.25 1.16 21.87
C ASN A 35 -4.46 2.02 21.50
N VAL A 36 -5.58 1.36 21.17
CA VAL A 36 -6.89 1.96 20.99
C VAL A 36 -7.88 1.30 21.93
N ASP A 37 -8.32 2.01 22.96
CA ASP A 37 -9.45 1.60 23.79
C ASP A 37 -10.73 1.73 22.97
N ARG A 38 -11.54 0.67 22.96
CA ARG A 38 -12.74 0.53 22.11
C ARG A 38 -14.05 0.64 22.88
N SER A 39 -14.01 1.29 24.03
CA SER A 39 -15.20 1.61 24.84
C SER A 39 -16.13 2.57 24.10
N ALA A 40 -17.28 2.86 24.69
CA ALA A 40 -18.24 3.84 24.16
C ALA A 40 -17.63 5.26 24.00
N LYS A 41 -16.58 5.55 24.78
CA LYS A 41 -15.77 6.78 24.65
C LYS A 41 -14.32 6.35 24.37
N PRO A 42 -14.01 6.08 23.09
CA PRO A 42 -12.72 5.50 22.74
C PRO A 42 -11.55 6.44 23.04
N VAL A 43 -10.44 5.85 23.45
CA VAL A 43 -9.21 6.57 23.76
C VAL A 43 -8.07 6.01 22.92
N VAL A 44 -7.36 6.91 22.23
CA VAL A 44 -6.15 6.59 21.48
C VAL A 44 -4.95 6.92 22.34
N HIS A 45 -4.06 5.95 22.57
CA HIS A 45 -2.88 6.10 23.42
C HIS A 45 -1.62 6.21 22.57
N THR A 46 -0.72 7.09 22.96
CA THR A 46 0.67 7.21 22.47
C THR A 46 1.63 7.17 23.65
N ALA A 47 2.94 7.12 23.40
CA ALA A 47 3.94 7.18 24.44
C ALA A 47 3.93 8.51 25.23
N GLN A 48 3.51 9.61 24.59
CA GLN A 48 3.54 10.96 25.17
C GLN A 48 2.18 11.45 25.67
N GLY A 49 1.08 10.74 25.39
CA GLY A 49 -0.24 11.22 25.78
C GLY A 49 -1.38 10.36 25.24
N ARG A 50 -2.58 10.92 25.35
CA ARG A 50 -3.79 10.26 24.88
C ARG A 50 -4.77 11.23 24.24
N VAL A 51 -5.58 10.74 23.32
CA VAL A 51 -6.68 11.48 22.70
C VAL A 51 -8.00 10.80 23.04
N LEU A 52 -8.91 11.55 23.62
CA LEU A 52 -10.30 11.14 23.83
C LEU A 52 -11.12 11.58 22.63
N ALA A 53 -11.84 10.66 22.04
CA ALA A 53 -12.61 10.94 20.83
C ALA A 53 -14.07 10.43 20.93
N LYS A 54 -14.97 10.99 20.15
CA LYS A 54 -16.32 10.43 19.99
C LYS A 54 -16.31 9.22 19.06
N LYS A 55 -15.45 9.28 18.05
CA LYS A 55 -15.24 8.21 17.05
C LYS A 55 -13.76 8.08 16.77
N VAL A 56 -13.29 6.86 16.52
CA VAL A 56 -11.92 6.56 16.10
C VAL A 56 -11.97 5.82 14.77
N LEU A 57 -11.11 6.20 13.85
CA LEU A 57 -10.92 5.54 12.58
C LEU A 57 -9.50 4.98 12.50
N VAL A 58 -9.39 3.66 12.45
CA VAL A 58 -8.10 2.95 12.40
C VAL A 58 -7.72 2.68 10.96
N CYS A 59 -6.75 3.42 10.42
CA CYS A 59 -6.28 3.33 9.03
C CYS A 59 -4.78 3.00 8.93
N GLY A 60 -4.22 2.29 9.92
CA GLY A 60 -2.78 1.98 9.97
C GLY A 60 -2.29 1.01 8.90
N ASN A 61 -3.18 0.29 8.21
CA ASN A 61 -2.87 -0.65 7.13
C ASN A 61 -1.68 -1.56 7.50
N ALA A 62 -0.69 -1.71 6.61
CA ALA A 62 0.51 -2.53 6.85
C ALA A 62 1.34 -2.09 8.07
N TYR A 63 1.21 -0.85 8.51
CA TYR A 63 1.96 -0.26 9.63
C TYR A 63 1.20 -0.26 10.96
N LEU A 64 0.04 -0.91 11.02
CA LEU A 64 -0.81 -0.93 12.21
C LEU A 64 -0.11 -1.56 13.44
N GLY A 65 0.74 -2.56 13.24
CA GLY A 65 1.51 -3.20 14.30
C GLY A 65 0.64 -3.77 15.41
N ASP A 66 1.03 -3.50 16.66
CA ASP A 66 0.35 -3.97 17.86
C ASP A 66 -0.71 -2.99 18.40
N ALA A 67 -0.91 -1.84 17.76
CA ALA A 67 -1.93 -0.87 18.17
C ALA A 67 -3.36 -1.44 18.12
N ALA A 68 -3.62 -2.39 17.21
CA ALA A 68 -4.85 -3.17 17.13
C ALA A 68 -4.56 -4.60 16.64
N PRO A 69 -4.17 -5.52 17.55
CA PRO A 69 -3.64 -6.85 17.20
C PRO A 69 -4.62 -7.74 16.43
N ASP A 70 -5.91 -7.62 16.69
CA ASP A 70 -6.97 -8.35 15.99
C ASP A 70 -7.13 -7.90 14.54
N LEU A 71 -6.97 -6.61 14.26
CA LEU A 71 -6.98 -6.07 12.90
C LEU A 71 -5.67 -6.43 12.17
N SER A 72 -4.51 -6.22 12.82
CA SER A 72 -3.22 -6.55 12.22
C SER A 72 -3.06 -8.05 11.94
N GLY A 73 -3.78 -8.91 12.67
CA GLY A 73 -3.84 -10.35 12.42
C GLY A 73 -4.55 -10.75 11.13
N ARG A 74 -5.35 -9.87 10.54
CA ARG A 74 -6.16 -10.11 9.34
C ARG A 74 -5.46 -9.77 8.03
N ILE A 75 -4.30 -9.14 8.10
CA ILE A 75 -3.54 -8.66 6.95
C ILE A 75 -2.11 -9.21 7.01
N LEU A 76 -1.44 -9.27 5.87
CA LEU A 76 -0.03 -9.60 5.76
C LEU A 76 0.71 -8.39 5.19
N PRO A 77 1.61 -7.75 5.95
CA PRO A 77 2.50 -6.73 5.41
C PRO A 77 3.41 -7.32 4.32
N VAL A 78 3.52 -6.63 3.20
CA VAL A 78 4.39 -7.02 2.08
C VAL A 78 5.19 -5.80 1.67
N SER A 79 6.51 -5.92 1.72
CA SER A 79 7.41 -4.88 1.24
C SER A 79 7.50 -4.94 -0.29
N SER A 80 7.28 -3.82 -0.94
CA SER A 80 7.47 -3.61 -2.36
C SER A 80 8.62 -2.62 -2.57
N GLN A 81 9.48 -2.90 -3.55
CA GLN A 81 10.73 -2.20 -3.74
C GLN A 81 10.72 -1.39 -5.03
N ILE A 82 11.31 -0.22 -5.00
CA ILE A 82 11.35 0.71 -6.14
C ILE A 82 12.75 1.29 -6.30
N VAL A 83 13.15 1.48 -7.54
CA VAL A 83 14.31 2.27 -7.93
C VAL A 83 13.89 3.42 -8.85
N GLY A 84 14.56 4.56 -8.75
CA GLY A 84 14.44 5.68 -9.66
C GLY A 84 15.77 5.93 -10.35
N THR A 85 15.75 6.02 -11.68
CA THR A 85 16.95 6.29 -12.47
C THR A 85 17.43 7.74 -12.27
N GLU A 86 18.64 8.06 -12.69
CA GLU A 86 19.04 9.42 -13.01
C GLU A 86 18.11 10.02 -14.08
N VAL A 87 18.18 11.33 -14.28
CA VAL A 87 17.47 12.00 -15.37
C VAL A 87 18.01 11.49 -16.70
N LEU A 88 17.15 10.87 -17.48
CA LEU A 88 17.47 10.40 -18.83
C LEU A 88 17.23 11.53 -19.83
N GLY A 89 17.97 11.56 -20.93
CA GLY A 89 17.67 12.49 -22.01
C GLY A 89 16.26 12.25 -22.56
N LYS A 90 15.58 13.32 -22.96
CA LYS A 90 14.21 13.22 -23.49
C LYS A 90 14.10 12.25 -24.66
N GLU A 91 15.10 12.26 -25.56
CA GLU A 91 15.14 11.39 -26.74
C GLU A 91 15.18 9.91 -26.35
N LEU A 92 16.09 9.53 -25.43
CA LEU A 92 16.17 8.16 -24.93
C LEU A 92 14.88 7.76 -24.22
N LEU A 93 14.33 8.65 -23.42
CA LEU A 93 13.10 8.35 -22.69
C LEU A 93 11.90 8.17 -23.62
N ASP A 94 11.78 8.99 -24.69
CA ASP A 94 10.72 8.87 -25.68
C ASP A 94 10.88 7.60 -26.55
N GLU A 95 12.11 7.15 -26.79
CA GLU A 95 12.40 5.86 -27.42
C GLU A 95 11.94 4.69 -26.53
N LEU A 96 12.36 4.69 -25.25
CA LEU A 96 12.04 3.60 -24.31
C LEU A 96 10.58 3.60 -23.87
N PHE A 97 9.96 4.77 -23.83
CA PHE A 97 8.63 4.99 -23.27
C PHE A 97 7.83 6.00 -24.13
N PRO A 98 7.41 5.60 -25.33
CA PRO A 98 6.75 6.51 -26.28
C PRO A 98 5.42 7.06 -25.76
N ALA A 99 4.72 6.30 -24.92
CA ALA A 99 3.48 6.73 -24.26
C ALA A 99 3.72 7.08 -22.80
N ASN A 100 3.12 8.16 -22.29
CA ASN A 100 3.15 8.48 -20.86
C ASN A 100 2.14 7.60 -20.10
N ALA A 101 2.43 6.31 -20.03
CA ALA A 101 1.59 5.31 -19.38
C ALA A 101 2.22 4.80 -18.07
N ALA A 102 1.42 4.26 -17.17
CA ALA A 102 1.87 3.33 -16.16
C ALA A 102 1.77 1.92 -16.75
N VAL A 103 2.81 1.15 -16.62
CA VAL A 103 2.88 -0.22 -17.11
C VAL A 103 2.99 -1.16 -15.92
N GLU A 104 2.20 -2.22 -15.96
CA GLU A 104 2.29 -3.36 -15.06
C GLU A 104 2.24 -4.62 -15.92
N ASP A 105 3.11 -5.58 -15.66
CA ASP A 105 3.11 -6.83 -16.41
C ASP A 105 2.04 -7.81 -15.86
N THR A 106 1.88 -8.95 -16.52
CA THR A 106 0.83 -9.93 -16.22
C THR A 106 1.29 -11.07 -15.31
N ARG A 107 2.50 -10.97 -14.74
CA ARG A 107 3.02 -11.99 -13.82
C ARG A 107 2.29 -11.97 -12.47
N TYR A 108 2.35 -13.08 -11.76
CA TYR A 108 1.81 -13.17 -10.40
C TYR A 108 2.52 -12.24 -9.39
N ILE A 109 3.82 -12.02 -9.61
CA ILE A 109 4.61 -11.00 -8.90
C ILE A 109 5.02 -9.98 -9.96
N PRO A 110 4.18 -8.95 -10.18
CA PRO A 110 4.37 -8.05 -11.31
C PRO A 110 5.57 -7.13 -11.09
N ASP A 111 6.23 -6.80 -12.20
CA ASP A 111 7.01 -5.58 -12.29
C ASP A 111 6.10 -4.46 -12.80
N TYR A 112 6.34 -3.26 -12.31
CA TYR A 112 5.59 -2.08 -12.70
C TYR A 112 6.53 -0.90 -12.86
N TYR A 113 6.28 -0.09 -13.88
CA TYR A 113 7.16 1.03 -14.18
C TYR A 113 6.42 2.15 -14.91
N ARG A 114 6.98 3.33 -14.82
CA ARG A 114 6.49 4.53 -15.51
C ARG A 114 7.59 5.57 -15.67
N ARG A 115 7.39 6.48 -16.59
CA ARG A 115 8.19 7.71 -16.68
C ARG A 115 7.69 8.76 -15.69
N THR A 116 8.59 9.65 -15.28
CA THR A 116 8.28 10.82 -14.47
C THR A 116 8.32 12.11 -15.30
N ALA A 117 7.74 13.19 -14.79
CA ALA A 117 7.75 14.48 -15.45
C ALA A 117 9.15 15.07 -15.61
N ASP A 118 10.08 14.73 -14.72
CA ASP A 118 11.49 15.12 -14.75
C ASP A 118 12.38 14.12 -15.53
N HIS A 119 11.81 13.37 -16.45
CA HIS A 119 12.51 12.46 -17.36
C HIS A 119 13.29 11.31 -16.70
N ARG A 120 12.76 10.70 -15.68
CA ARG A 120 13.29 9.47 -15.07
C ARG A 120 12.38 8.28 -15.37
N ILE A 121 12.89 7.09 -15.19
CA ILE A 121 12.09 5.87 -15.06
C ILE A 121 12.05 5.50 -13.57
N ILE A 122 10.83 5.31 -13.05
CA ILE A 122 10.59 4.64 -11.78
C ILE A 122 10.22 3.19 -12.11
N TYR A 123 10.95 2.25 -11.53
CA TYR A 123 10.76 0.83 -11.73
C TYR A 123 10.59 0.13 -10.38
N GLY A 124 9.51 -0.59 -10.24
CA GLY A 124 9.16 -1.33 -9.02
C GLY A 124 8.88 -2.80 -9.30
N GLY A 125 8.94 -3.59 -8.23
CA GLY A 125 8.70 -5.02 -8.28
C GLY A 125 9.20 -5.74 -7.03
N GLY A 126 9.27 -7.06 -7.08
CA GLY A 126 9.97 -7.86 -6.09
C GLY A 126 9.38 -7.82 -4.69
N SER A 127 8.21 -8.34 -4.48
CA SER A 127 7.56 -8.42 -3.16
C SER A 127 8.35 -9.23 -2.13
N VAL A 128 8.41 -8.75 -0.88
CA VAL A 128 8.94 -9.48 0.29
C VAL A 128 7.86 -9.58 1.35
N TYR A 129 7.44 -10.80 1.63
CA TYR A 129 6.40 -11.08 2.62
C TYR A 129 6.91 -10.93 4.05
N GLY A 130 6.07 -10.40 4.92
CA GLY A 130 6.40 -10.12 6.32
C GLY A 130 6.81 -8.67 6.58
N GLY A 131 6.84 -7.83 5.56
CA GLY A 131 7.08 -6.39 5.72
C GLY A 131 8.53 -6.02 6.05
N ILE A 132 9.47 -6.89 5.68
CA ILE A 132 10.91 -6.67 5.88
C ILE A 132 11.52 -6.22 4.55
N ASP A 133 12.18 -5.08 4.55
CA ASP A 133 12.85 -4.58 3.36
C ASP A 133 14.14 -5.37 3.08
N PRO A 134 14.45 -5.70 1.82
CA PRO A 134 15.72 -6.33 1.49
C PRO A 134 16.89 -5.39 1.77
N ALA A 135 18.01 -5.94 2.23
CA ALA A 135 19.21 -5.17 2.56
C ALA A 135 19.78 -4.38 1.36
N ASN A 136 19.59 -4.91 0.14
CA ASN A 136 20.03 -4.26 -1.09
C ASN A 136 18.92 -4.29 -2.14
N ILE A 137 18.08 -3.27 -2.10
CA ILE A 137 16.96 -3.10 -3.03
C ILE A 137 17.44 -2.97 -4.47
N LYS A 138 18.50 -2.18 -4.69
CA LYS A 138 19.08 -1.99 -6.03
C LYS A 138 19.49 -3.32 -6.65
N ALA A 139 20.24 -4.12 -5.93
CA ALA A 139 20.68 -5.44 -6.43
C ALA A 139 19.49 -6.37 -6.74
N LYS A 140 18.38 -6.22 -6.04
CA LYS A 140 17.17 -7.01 -6.27
C LYS A 140 16.39 -6.56 -7.51
N ILE A 141 16.29 -5.27 -7.77
CA ILE A 141 15.45 -4.71 -8.84
C ILE A 141 16.20 -4.59 -10.17
N MET A 142 17.50 -4.26 -10.15
CA MET A 142 18.27 -4.03 -11.37
C MET A 142 18.20 -5.16 -12.40
N PRO A 143 18.25 -6.46 -12.06
CA PRO A 143 18.13 -7.52 -13.06
C PRO A 143 16.83 -7.44 -13.88
N GLN A 144 15.71 -7.12 -13.25
CA GLN A 144 14.43 -7.01 -13.93
C GLN A 144 14.33 -5.72 -14.76
N LEU A 145 14.83 -4.61 -14.23
CA LEU A 145 14.91 -3.36 -14.98
C LEU A 145 15.73 -3.54 -16.25
N LEU A 146 16.88 -4.21 -16.17
CA LEU A 146 17.75 -4.46 -17.33
C LEU A 146 17.21 -5.51 -18.31
N LEU A 147 16.36 -6.43 -17.84
CA LEU A 147 15.62 -7.33 -18.70
C LEU A 147 14.57 -6.56 -19.52
N THR A 148 13.91 -5.60 -18.91
CA THR A 148 12.90 -4.76 -19.56
C THR A 148 13.53 -3.69 -20.45
N PHE A 149 14.60 -3.05 -19.97
CA PHE A 149 15.31 -1.95 -20.64
C PHE A 149 16.82 -2.24 -20.73
N PRO A 150 17.28 -3.11 -21.65
CA PRO A 150 18.71 -3.45 -21.79
C PRO A 150 19.60 -2.23 -22.09
N GLN A 151 19.02 -1.18 -22.67
CA GLN A 151 19.69 0.06 -22.99
C GLN A 151 20.21 0.79 -21.74
N LEU A 152 19.61 0.53 -20.58
CA LEU A 152 19.93 1.19 -19.30
C LEU A 152 21.03 0.49 -18.51
N ARG A 153 21.89 -0.35 -19.14
CA ARG A 153 22.98 -1.09 -18.45
C ARG A 153 23.93 -0.21 -17.67
N ASN A 154 24.16 1.02 -18.11
CA ASN A 154 25.08 1.98 -17.49
C ASN A 154 24.36 3.07 -16.71
N VAL A 155 23.04 2.96 -16.52
CA VAL A 155 22.23 3.98 -15.84
C VAL A 155 22.63 4.07 -14.36
N LYS A 156 22.70 5.29 -13.85
CA LYS A 156 22.81 5.53 -12.41
C LYS A 156 21.42 5.47 -11.79
N ILE A 157 21.37 4.90 -10.58
CA ILE A 157 20.18 4.88 -9.77
C ILE A 157 20.34 5.95 -8.69
N ASP A 158 19.53 7.01 -8.80
CA ASP A 158 19.53 8.13 -7.88
C ASP A 158 18.69 7.87 -6.64
N PHE A 159 17.59 7.11 -6.79
CA PHE A 159 16.65 6.86 -5.72
C PHE A 159 16.40 5.36 -5.54
N VAL A 160 16.33 4.96 -4.28
CA VAL A 160 16.01 3.59 -3.87
C VAL A 160 15.14 3.68 -2.63
N TRP A 161 13.98 3.03 -2.65
CA TRP A 161 13.12 2.94 -1.46
C TRP A 161 12.24 1.70 -1.48
N ALA A 162 11.63 1.42 -0.36
CA ALA A 162 10.59 0.42 -0.22
C ALA A 162 9.40 0.99 0.56
N GLY A 163 8.26 0.33 0.43
CA GLY A 163 7.07 0.62 1.20
C GLY A 163 6.23 -0.64 1.38
N ASN A 164 5.52 -0.71 2.50
CA ASN A 164 4.68 -1.86 2.80
C ASN A 164 3.24 -1.59 2.41
N PHE A 165 2.64 -2.54 1.70
CA PHE A 165 1.19 -2.63 1.54
C PHE A 165 0.65 -3.81 2.36
N ALA A 166 -0.64 -3.84 2.61
CA ALA A 166 -1.29 -4.88 3.38
C ALA A 166 -2.07 -5.84 2.48
N LEU A 167 -1.61 -7.07 2.42
CA LEU A 167 -2.26 -8.14 1.67
C LEU A 167 -3.40 -8.76 2.49
N THR A 168 -4.53 -9.01 1.85
CA THR A 168 -5.61 -9.85 2.37
C THR A 168 -5.70 -11.17 1.58
N MET A 169 -6.27 -12.21 2.16
CA MET A 169 -6.46 -13.49 1.45
C MET A 169 -7.38 -13.36 0.24
N THR A 170 -8.40 -12.53 0.34
CA THR A 170 -9.38 -12.30 -0.74
C THR A 170 -8.95 -11.26 -1.77
N ARG A 171 -7.86 -10.54 -1.51
CA ARG A 171 -7.41 -9.34 -2.26
C ARG A 171 -8.38 -8.16 -2.17
N TYR A 172 -9.53 -8.29 -1.53
CA TYR A 172 -10.43 -7.19 -1.27
C TYR A 172 -10.01 -6.41 -0.03
N PRO A 173 -10.13 -5.08 -0.03
CA PRO A 173 -9.91 -4.27 1.15
C PRO A 173 -10.94 -4.61 2.22
N GLN A 174 -10.54 -4.48 3.47
CA GLN A 174 -11.39 -4.69 4.64
C GLN A 174 -11.79 -3.34 5.21
N VAL A 175 -13.08 -3.11 5.35
CA VAL A 175 -13.66 -1.96 6.03
C VAL A 175 -14.73 -2.45 6.98
N GLY A 176 -14.84 -1.83 8.15
CA GLY A 176 -15.83 -2.28 9.13
C GLY A 176 -15.82 -1.47 10.42
N ARG A 177 -16.54 -2.01 11.40
CA ARG A 177 -16.61 -1.51 12.78
C ARG A 177 -16.13 -2.59 13.73
N VAL A 178 -15.31 -2.22 14.70
CA VAL A 178 -14.95 -3.08 15.84
C VAL A 178 -15.76 -2.77 17.08
N SER A 179 -16.36 -1.58 17.15
CA SER A 179 -17.40 -1.17 18.10
C SER A 179 -18.24 -0.04 17.48
N ASP A 180 -19.27 0.41 18.17
CA ASP A 180 -20.10 1.53 17.70
C ASP A 180 -19.32 2.84 17.52
N SER A 181 -18.17 2.95 18.15
CA SER A 181 -17.35 4.16 18.14
C SER A 181 -16.00 3.99 17.41
N VAL A 182 -15.65 2.76 16.99
CA VAL A 182 -14.34 2.49 16.34
C VAL A 182 -14.54 1.80 15.00
N TYR A 183 -14.12 2.47 13.96
CA TYR A 183 -14.16 2.02 12.56
C TYR A 183 -12.74 1.67 12.09
N TYR A 184 -12.63 0.92 11.01
CA TYR A 184 -11.33 0.62 10.41
C TYR A 184 -11.39 0.51 8.89
N SER A 185 -10.26 0.77 8.24
CA SER A 185 -10.00 0.44 6.84
C SER A 185 -8.56 -0.06 6.70
N GLN A 186 -8.38 -1.19 6.01
CA GLN A 186 -7.08 -1.82 5.79
C GLN A 186 -7.11 -2.80 4.63
N GLY A 187 -5.95 -3.33 4.23
CA GLY A 187 -5.86 -4.43 3.28
C GLY A 187 -6.03 -4.01 1.84
N ASP A 188 -5.35 -2.96 1.42
CA ASP A 188 -5.37 -2.40 0.06
C ASP A 188 -4.84 -3.37 -1.01
N SER A 189 -4.11 -4.41 -0.62
CA SER A 189 -3.54 -5.45 -1.49
C SER A 189 -2.75 -4.91 -2.70
N GLY A 190 -2.14 -3.73 -2.54
CA GLY A 190 -1.36 -3.04 -3.56
C GLY A 190 -2.15 -2.04 -4.42
N HIS A 191 -3.46 -1.91 -4.23
CA HIS A 191 -4.33 -1.00 -4.99
C HIS A 191 -4.82 0.19 -4.14
N GLY A 192 -3.99 0.66 -3.20
CA GLY A 192 -4.37 1.61 -2.16
C GLY A 192 -4.83 2.97 -2.69
N VAL A 193 -4.16 3.55 -3.68
CA VAL A 193 -4.41 4.94 -4.12
C VAL A 193 -5.87 5.19 -4.48
N THR A 194 -6.49 4.31 -5.26
CA THR A 194 -7.89 4.46 -5.68
C THR A 194 -8.87 3.96 -4.64
N THR A 195 -8.59 2.82 -4.02
CA THR A 195 -9.52 2.18 -3.08
C THR A 195 -9.65 2.95 -1.78
N THR A 196 -8.58 3.56 -1.26
CA THR A 196 -8.62 4.33 0.00
C THR A 196 -9.46 5.58 -0.12
N GLN A 197 -9.48 6.24 -1.29
CA GLN A 197 -10.36 7.39 -1.54
C GLN A 197 -11.84 7.01 -1.46
N MET A 198 -12.20 5.94 -2.14
CA MET A 198 -13.59 5.44 -2.10
C MET A 198 -13.98 5.02 -0.67
N LEU A 199 -13.13 4.25 0.01
CA LEU A 199 -13.43 3.76 1.35
C LEU A 199 -13.43 4.88 2.39
N GLY A 200 -12.55 5.86 2.27
CA GLY A 200 -12.54 7.06 3.12
C GLY A 200 -13.87 7.80 3.05
N ARG A 201 -14.40 7.99 1.84
CA ARG A 201 -15.73 8.57 1.65
C ARG A 201 -16.84 7.71 2.30
N ARG A 202 -16.80 6.37 2.14
CA ARG A 202 -17.81 5.48 2.76
C ARG A 202 -17.74 5.51 4.27
N LEU A 203 -16.55 5.60 4.84
CA LEU A 203 -16.35 5.73 6.29
C LEU A 203 -16.83 7.07 6.81
N ALA A 204 -16.59 8.18 6.11
CA ALA A 204 -17.11 9.49 6.48
C ALA A 204 -18.64 9.49 6.47
N GLU A 205 -19.27 8.97 5.41
CA GLU A 205 -20.73 8.81 5.30
C GLU A 205 -21.27 7.94 6.46
N ALA A 206 -20.58 6.85 6.82
CA ALA A 206 -21.00 5.96 7.90
C ALA A 206 -20.89 6.61 9.29
N ILE A 207 -19.86 7.41 9.53
CA ILE A 207 -19.67 8.17 10.77
C ILE A 207 -20.77 9.23 10.93
N ASP A 208 -21.24 9.79 9.81
CA ASP A 208 -22.38 10.73 9.74
C ASP A 208 -23.74 10.04 9.74
N GLY A 209 -23.80 8.73 9.93
CA GLY A 209 -25.03 7.94 10.08
C GLY A 209 -25.57 7.31 8.79
N GLN A 210 -24.92 7.49 7.63
CA GLN A 210 -25.32 6.93 6.34
C GLN A 210 -24.67 5.57 6.09
N LEU A 211 -25.26 4.48 6.59
CA LEU A 211 -24.64 3.17 6.61
C LEU A 211 -24.82 2.33 5.34
N THR A 212 -25.84 2.64 4.50
CA THR A 212 -26.26 1.75 3.40
C THR A 212 -25.11 1.33 2.46
N LYS A 213 -24.29 2.28 2.02
CA LYS A 213 -23.17 1.99 1.13
C LYS A 213 -21.96 1.42 1.86
N PHE A 214 -21.73 1.81 3.09
CA PHE A 214 -20.71 1.25 3.96
C PHE A 214 -20.98 -0.23 4.23
N ASP A 215 -22.21 -0.59 4.55
CA ASP A 215 -22.60 -1.97 4.87
C ASP A 215 -22.35 -2.95 3.71
N VAL A 216 -22.41 -2.49 2.47
CA VAL A 216 -22.07 -3.32 1.30
C VAL A 216 -20.63 -3.83 1.41
N PHE A 217 -19.69 -2.96 1.74
CA PHE A 217 -18.28 -3.34 1.89
C PHE A 217 -18.00 -4.03 3.23
N ALA A 218 -18.64 -3.59 4.31
CA ALA A 218 -18.44 -4.15 5.65
C ALA A 218 -18.92 -5.62 5.76
N ARG A 219 -19.82 -6.05 4.87
CA ARG A 219 -20.32 -7.44 4.78
C ARG A 219 -19.47 -8.35 3.90
N LEU A 220 -18.45 -7.84 3.22
CA LEU A 220 -17.54 -8.67 2.43
C LEU A 220 -16.87 -9.70 3.33
N PRO A 221 -16.79 -10.97 2.90
CA PRO A 221 -16.27 -12.03 3.75
C PRO A 221 -14.77 -11.80 4.03
N TYR A 222 -14.42 -11.92 5.28
CA TYR A 222 -13.06 -11.98 5.73
C TYR A 222 -12.61 -13.43 5.80
N ILE A 223 -11.53 -13.78 5.07
CA ILE A 223 -10.89 -15.09 5.13
C ILE A 223 -9.55 -14.91 5.85
N PRO A 224 -9.34 -15.56 7.01
CA PRO A 224 -8.07 -15.48 7.72
C PRO A 224 -6.95 -16.17 6.94
N PHE A 225 -5.71 -15.75 7.15
CA PHE A 225 -4.55 -16.47 6.66
C PHE A 225 -4.44 -17.83 7.36
N PHE A 226 -4.09 -18.86 6.59
CA PHE A 226 -3.84 -20.20 7.13
C PHE A 226 -2.75 -20.14 8.23
N GLY A 227 -3.02 -20.72 9.38
CA GLY A 227 -2.14 -20.71 10.54
C GLY A 227 -1.96 -19.34 11.21
N GLY A 228 -2.82 -18.36 10.89
CA GLY A 228 -2.84 -17.03 11.53
C GLY A 228 -1.51 -16.28 11.43
N LYS A 229 -1.15 -15.57 12.49
CA LYS A 229 0.07 -14.74 12.53
C LYS A 229 1.37 -15.56 12.36
N PHE A 230 1.38 -16.81 12.78
CA PHE A 230 2.60 -17.65 12.78
C PHE A 230 2.92 -18.22 11.40
N LEU A 231 1.93 -18.71 10.66
CA LEU A 231 2.15 -19.40 9.39
C LEU A 231 1.86 -18.55 8.16
N ARG A 232 1.25 -17.38 8.27
CA ARG A 232 0.88 -16.56 7.11
C ARG A 232 2.08 -16.19 6.22
N VAL A 233 3.25 -15.87 6.80
CA VAL A 233 4.45 -15.53 6.06
C VAL A 233 5.04 -16.75 5.35
N PRO A 234 5.36 -17.88 6.03
CA PRO A 234 5.79 -19.10 5.36
C PRO A 234 4.82 -19.59 4.27
N TYR A 235 3.51 -19.55 4.56
CA TYR A 235 2.49 -19.96 3.59
C TYR A 235 2.51 -19.09 2.31
N CYS A 236 2.61 -17.77 2.46
CA CYS A 236 2.67 -16.87 1.32
C CYS A 236 4.00 -16.98 0.56
N ILE A 237 5.12 -17.27 1.25
CA ILE A 237 6.41 -17.53 0.59
C ILE A 237 6.30 -18.79 -0.28
N LEU A 238 5.74 -19.87 0.24
CA LEU A 238 5.55 -21.10 -0.54
C LEU A 238 4.64 -20.87 -1.75
N GLY A 239 3.52 -20.15 -1.56
CA GLY A 239 2.65 -19.75 -2.66
C GLY A 239 3.37 -18.89 -3.70
N SER A 240 4.20 -17.95 -3.26
CA SER A 240 5.01 -17.10 -4.14
C SER A 240 6.02 -17.91 -4.97
N TRP A 241 6.68 -18.90 -4.38
CA TRP A 241 7.57 -19.79 -5.11
C TRP A 241 6.82 -20.62 -6.16
N TYR A 242 5.66 -21.15 -5.81
CA TYR A 242 4.81 -21.89 -6.74
C TYR A 242 4.41 -21.01 -7.94
N TYR A 243 3.89 -19.81 -7.70
CA TYR A 243 3.48 -18.90 -8.77
C TYR A 243 4.68 -18.34 -9.55
N GLY A 244 5.79 -18.04 -8.89
CA GLY A 244 7.02 -17.63 -9.58
C GLY A 244 7.62 -18.74 -10.47
N LEU A 245 7.42 -20.02 -10.12
CA LEU A 245 7.76 -21.13 -11.00
C LEU A 245 6.84 -21.19 -12.21
N ARG A 246 5.54 -20.99 -12.01
CA ARG A 246 4.56 -20.91 -13.11
C ARG A 246 4.89 -19.76 -14.08
N ASP A 247 5.19 -18.58 -13.56
CA ASP A 247 5.62 -17.44 -14.37
C ASP A 247 6.83 -17.76 -15.25
N LYS A 248 7.82 -18.50 -14.70
CA LYS A 248 9.01 -18.95 -15.47
C LYS A 248 8.70 -19.99 -16.53
N LEU A 249 7.72 -20.85 -16.29
CA LEU A 249 7.32 -21.91 -17.21
C LEU A 249 6.28 -21.44 -18.24
N GLY A 250 5.71 -20.25 -18.08
CA GLY A 250 4.68 -19.69 -18.95
C GLY A 250 3.33 -20.41 -18.86
N VAL A 251 2.98 -20.97 -17.68
CA VAL A 251 1.76 -21.77 -17.43
C VAL A 251 0.95 -21.27 -16.23
#